data_cd2ed3f7a0b8acb942039bcd702b3a35
#
_entry.id   cd2ed3f7a0b8acb942039bcd702b3a35
#
_cell.length_a   1.000
_cell.length_b   1.000
_cell.length_c   1.000
_cell.angle_alpha   90.00
_cell.angle_beta   90.00
_cell.angle_gamma   90.00
#
_symmetry.space_group_name_H-M   'P 1'
#
loop_
_entity.id
_entity.type
_entity.pdbx_description
1 polymer ?
#
loop_
_entity_poly.entity_id
_entity_poly.type
_entity_poly.pdbx_seq_one_letter_code
_entity_poly.pdbx_strand_id
1 'polypeptide(L)'
;WKAYGEGVLPMWVADMDFKAPPEVMEALRERLDHGVFGYTRRFEPYREAIAGWFLRRHGWQIDTAWIRHAPGVVPALAISIMAFTQPGEGVLVQPPVYYPFFSTIRGRGRTVVENPLKFAGGRFEMDFDDLERKLDDSAVKLVFLCSPHNPVGRVWSPEELARFGEICAARGVVVVSDEIHCDILYKGARHTPLASVSDAMRESTVTTVAPSKTFNIAGLATAAVIIPSRRLRDDYQSLVDFMHIDGGNVFGALALRAAYEKGDEWLDALLEYLEGNLDFIESFLAERLPSVALVRPEGTYVPLLDCRSLGLSGPELERLLVERGKVALDGGHWFGSGGDGFARINIATPRALLKDGMERIASAIGGL
;
A
#
# COMPACT_ATOMS: atom_id res chain seq x y z
N TRP A 1 2.21 17.66 6.86
CA TRP A 1 2.21 18.74 5.86
C TRP A 1 3.24 19.85 6.14
N LYS A 2 3.63 20.06 7.38
CA LYS A 2 4.60 21.13 7.76
C LYS A 2 6.03 20.62 7.98
N ALA A 3 6.34 19.38 7.60
CA ALA A 3 7.66 18.78 7.83
C ALA A 3 8.82 19.54 7.15
N TYR A 4 8.55 20.15 6.01
CA TYR A 4 9.55 20.85 5.20
C TYR A 4 9.53 22.39 5.30
N GLY A 5 8.76 22.95 6.23
CA GLY A 5 8.65 24.39 6.45
C GLY A 5 7.63 25.13 5.57
N GLU A 6 7.54 26.44 5.75
CA GLU A 6 6.56 27.27 5.03
C GLU A 6 6.90 27.39 3.53
N GLY A 7 5.85 27.40 2.70
CA GLY A 7 5.94 27.57 1.25
C GLY A 7 6.35 26.32 0.47
N VAL A 8 6.70 25.23 1.14
CA VAL A 8 6.97 23.94 0.47
C VAL A 8 5.66 23.19 0.26
N LEU A 9 5.32 22.89 -0.99
CA LEU A 9 4.13 22.12 -1.35
C LEU A 9 4.34 20.62 -1.01
N PRO A 10 3.56 20.04 -0.10
CA PRO A 10 3.72 18.64 0.25
C PRO A 10 3.00 17.73 -0.77
N MET A 11 3.75 16.90 -1.48
CA MET A 11 3.23 15.89 -2.40
C MET A 11 3.86 14.50 -2.13
N TRP A 12 4.19 14.21 -0.89
CA TRP A 12 4.92 13.01 -0.46
C TRP A 12 4.05 12.02 0.30
N VAL A 13 3.20 12.48 1.24
CA VAL A 13 2.35 11.59 2.04
C VAL A 13 1.30 10.93 1.16
N ALA A 14 1.09 9.62 1.35
CA ALA A 14 0.02 8.88 0.67
C ALA A 14 -1.35 9.09 1.36
N ASP A 15 -1.76 10.36 1.54
CA ASP A 15 -3.10 10.80 1.88
C ASP A 15 -3.67 11.61 0.71
N MET A 16 -4.99 11.75 0.61
CA MET A 16 -5.61 12.49 -0.48
C MET A 16 -6.01 13.89 -0.01
N ASP A 17 -6.04 14.86 -0.94
CA ASP A 17 -6.61 16.18 -0.72
C ASP A 17 -8.11 16.25 -1.06
N PHE A 18 -8.79 15.11 -0.95
CA PHE A 18 -10.24 14.97 -1.17
C PHE A 18 -10.93 14.61 0.13
N LYS A 19 -12.18 15.07 0.29
CA LYS A 19 -13.02 14.64 1.42
C LYS A 19 -13.33 13.16 1.29
N ALA A 20 -13.46 12.46 2.42
CA ALA A 20 -14.00 11.11 2.46
C ALA A 20 -15.44 11.06 1.86
N PRO A 21 -15.92 9.88 1.44
CA PRO A 21 -17.28 9.72 0.90
C PRO A 21 -18.35 10.33 1.79
N PRO A 22 -19.41 10.94 1.21
CA PRO A 22 -20.51 11.52 1.98
C PRO A 22 -21.14 10.53 2.96
N GLU A 23 -21.28 9.28 2.59
CA GLU A 23 -21.86 8.18 3.39
C GLU A 23 -21.02 7.88 4.63
N VAL A 24 -19.70 7.94 4.51
CA VAL A 24 -18.78 7.83 5.64
C VAL A 24 -18.95 9.01 6.57
N MET A 25 -19.01 10.22 6.01
CA MET A 25 -19.20 11.45 6.81
C MET A 25 -20.54 11.46 7.55
N GLU A 26 -21.60 10.94 6.94
CA GLU A 26 -22.91 10.82 7.58
C GLU A 26 -22.89 9.84 8.74
N ALA A 27 -22.37 8.62 8.53
CA ALA A 27 -22.25 7.61 9.58
C ALA A 27 -21.44 8.10 10.79
N LEU A 28 -20.40 8.91 10.55
CA LEU A 28 -19.61 9.52 11.62
C LEU A 28 -20.40 10.60 12.37
N ARG A 29 -21.19 11.44 11.69
CA ARG A 29 -22.05 12.47 12.31
C ARG A 29 -23.13 11.83 13.16
N GLU A 30 -23.85 10.85 12.66
CA GLU A 30 -24.87 10.12 13.44
C GLU A 30 -24.28 9.56 14.74
N ARG A 31 -23.08 9.02 14.69
CA ARG A 31 -22.42 8.50 15.89
C ARG A 31 -21.98 9.60 16.85
N LEU A 32 -21.51 10.71 16.33
CA LEU A 32 -21.14 11.89 17.12
C LEU A 32 -22.38 12.45 17.85
N ASP A 33 -23.49 12.58 17.15
CA ASP A 33 -24.75 13.10 17.68
C ASP A 33 -25.36 12.16 18.74
N HIS A 34 -25.16 10.85 18.59
CA HIS A 34 -25.55 9.87 19.63
C HIS A 34 -24.80 10.07 20.95
N GLY A 35 -23.55 10.53 20.93
CA GLY A 35 -22.76 11.01 22.06
C GLY A 35 -22.30 9.96 23.09
N VAL A 36 -22.55 8.64 22.87
CA VAL A 36 -22.10 7.57 23.77
C VAL A 36 -21.01 6.73 23.10
N PHE A 37 -19.77 6.79 23.59
CA PHE A 37 -18.58 6.16 23.03
C PHE A 37 -18.07 5.02 23.91
N GLY A 38 -18.91 3.99 24.10
CA GLY A 38 -18.56 2.79 24.85
C GLY A 38 -17.61 1.86 24.07
N TYR A 39 -17.27 0.71 24.68
CA TYR A 39 -16.46 -0.30 24.05
C TYR A 39 -17.04 -0.74 22.70
N THR A 40 -16.19 -0.78 21.68
CA THR A 40 -16.59 -1.20 20.34
C THR A 40 -16.58 -2.73 20.25
N ARG A 41 -17.68 -3.28 19.75
CA ARG A 41 -17.73 -4.69 19.35
C ARG A 41 -18.04 -4.78 17.86
N ARG A 42 -17.25 -5.56 17.14
CA ARG A 42 -17.48 -5.80 15.70
C ARG A 42 -18.47 -6.92 15.56
N PHE A 43 -19.69 -6.55 15.17
CA PHE A 43 -20.77 -7.48 14.86
C PHE A 43 -20.60 -8.05 13.45
N GLU A 44 -21.36 -9.10 13.13
CA GLU A 44 -21.38 -9.72 11.82
C GLU A 44 -21.52 -8.73 10.65
N PRO A 45 -22.39 -7.68 10.69
CA PRO A 45 -22.47 -6.68 9.60
C PRO A 45 -21.15 -5.98 9.25
N TYR A 46 -20.21 -5.85 10.20
CA TYR A 46 -18.87 -5.32 9.89
C TYR A 46 -18.07 -6.29 9.01
N ARG A 47 -18.15 -7.59 9.30
CA ARG A 47 -17.44 -8.63 8.53
C ARG A 47 -18.13 -8.88 7.18
N GLU A 48 -19.46 -8.85 7.18
CA GLU A 48 -20.27 -8.95 5.96
C GLU A 48 -19.97 -7.81 4.98
N ALA A 49 -19.80 -6.58 5.46
CA ALA A 49 -19.42 -5.43 4.64
C ALA A 49 -18.05 -5.68 3.94
N ILE A 50 -17.06 -6.20 4.68
CA ILE A 50 -15.75 -6.55 4.12
C ILE A 50 -15.90 -7.67 3.07
N ALA A 51 -16.55 -8.79 3.43
CA ALA A 51 -16.73 -9.92 2.52
C ALA A 51 -17.52 -9.52 1.26
N GLY A 52 -18.58 -8.70 1.42
CA GLY A 52 -19.38 -8.19 0.32
C GLY A 52 -18.60 -7.27 -0.62
N TRP A 53 -17.73 -6.40 -0.07
CA TRP A 53 -16.86 -5.53 -0.86
C TRP A 53 -15.91 -6.35 -1.74
N PHE A 54 -15.18 -7.29 -1.14
CA PHE A 54 -14.22 -8.11 -1.88
C PHE A 54 -14.88 -9.02 -2.92
N LEU A 55 -16.09 -9.51 -2.64
CA LEU A 55 -16.85 -10.26 -3.63
C LEU A 55 -17.24 -9.37 -4.83
N ARG A 56 -17.74 -8.15 -4.57
CA ARG A 56 -18.19 -7.24 -5.65
C ARG A 56 -17.02 -6.67 -6.47
N ARG A 57 -15.96 -6.21 -5.81
CA ARG A 57 -14.87 -5.49 -6.47
C ARG A 57 -13.77 -6.40 -7.02
N HIS A 58 -13.51 -7.53 -6.34
CA HIS A 58 -12.37 -8.40 -6.66
C HIS A 58 -12.78 -9.84 -7.00
N GLY A 59 -14.07 -10.20 -6.90
CA GLY A 59 -14.56 -11.56 -7.15
C GLY A 59 -14.07 -12.59 -6.13
N TRP A 60 -13.57 -12.12 -4.98
CA TRP A 60 -13.06 -13.01 -3.94
C TRP A 60 -14.13 -13.30 -2.88
N GLN A 61 -14.52 -14.56 -2.79
CA GLN A 61 -15.45 -15.03 -1.77
C GLN A 61 -14.71 -15.28 -0.46
N ILE A 62 -15.00 -14.45 0.54
CA ILE A 62 -14.38 -14.49 1.88
C ILE A 62 -15.41 -15.07 2.86
N ASP A 63 -15.00 -16.09 3.66
CA ASP A 63 -15.75 -16.48 4.85
C ASP A 63 -15.52 -15.43 5.96
N THR A 64 -16.58 -14.90 6.53
CA THR A 64 -16.51 -13.87 7.60
C THR A 64 -15.73 -14.37 8.81
N ALA A 65 -15.66 -15.69 9.05
CA ALA A 65 -14.85 -16.30 10.09
C ALA A 65 -13.33 -16.14 9.86
N TRP A 66 -12.86 -15.83 8.64
CA TRP A 66 -11.44 -15.58 8.35
C TRP A 66 -10.98 -14.19 8.77
N ILE A 67 -11.92 -13.26 8.98
CA ILE A 67 -11.63 -11.83 9.19
C ILE A 67 -11.23 -11.57 10.64
N ARG A 68 -10.08 -10.89 10.80
CA ARG A 68 -9.57 -10.33 12.05
C ARG A 68 -9.42 -8.82 11.91
N HIS A 69 -9.36 -8.15 13.04
CA HIS A 69 -9.14 -6.70 13.07
C HIS A 69 -7.69 -6.36 13.38
N ALA A 70 -7.26 -5.20 12.82
CA ALA A 70 -6.08 -4.50 13.27
C ALA A 70 -6.34 -2.98 13.27
N PRO A 71 -5.63 -2.19 14.10
CA PRO A 71 -5.75 -0.73 14.09
C PRO A 71 -5.14 -0.06 12.85
N GLY A 72 -4.54 -0.85 11.97
CA GLY A 72 -3.95 -0.42 10.70
C GLY A 72 -3.14 -1.54 10.08
N VAL A 73 -2.74 -1.38 8.82
CA VAL A 73 -1.96 -2.41 8.11
C VAL A 73 -0.55 -2.57 8.70
N VAL A 74 0.17 -1.47 9.00
CA VAL A 74 1.51 -1.57 9.61
C VAL A 74 1.49 -2.29 10.98
N PRO A 75 0.54 -2.01 11.89
CA PRO A 75 0.35 -2.86 13.07
C PRO A 75 0.06 -4.32 12.74
N ALA A 76 -0.75 -4.62 11.71
CA ALA A 76 -1.02 -6.00 11.29
C ALA A 76 0.24 -6.73 10.81
N LEU A 77 1.10 -6.05 10.04
CA LEU A 77 2.41 -6.58 9.63
C LEU A 77 3.29 -6.88 10.85
N ALA A 78 3.30 -5.99 11.82
CA ALA A 78 4.06 -6.15 13.06
C ALA A 78 3.62 -7.37 13.87
N ILE A 79 2.30 -7.58 13.99
CA ILE A 79 1.71 -8.74 14.66
C ILE A 79 2.07 -10.02 13.89
N SER A 80 1.99 -9.98 12.56
CA SER A 80 2.34 -11.14 11.70
C SER A 80 3.81 -11.55 11.85
N ILE A 81 4.74 -10.59 11.92
CA ILE A 81 6.16 -10.89 12.23
C ILE A 81 6.27 -11.63 13.55
N MET A 82 5.60 -11.15 14.59
CA MET A 82 5.69 -11.78 15.92
C MET A 82 5.00 -13.14 15.99
N ALA A 83 3.91 -13.33 15.23
CA ALA A 83 3.16 -14.58 15.18
C ALA A 83 3.93 -15.69 14.44
N PHE A 84 4.62 -15.35 13.36
CA PHE A 84 5.11 -16.34 12.41
C PHE A 84 6.63 -16.44 12.31
N THR A 85 7.36 -15.64 13.10
CA THR A 85 8.84 -15.67 13.12
C THR A 85 9.39 -15.55 14.54
N GLN A 86 10.66 -15.94 14.71
CA GLN A 86 11.44 -15.72 15.92
C GLN A 86 12.50 -14.62 15.71
N PRO A 87 13.00 -13.96 16.78
CA PRO A 87 14.13 -13.05 16.67
C PRO A 87 15.33 -13.71 15.95
N GLY A 88 15.94 -12.96 15.03
CA GLY A 88 17.04 -13.44 14.18
C GLY A 88 16.61 -14.07 12.87
N GLU A 89 15.37 -14.55 12.73
CA GLU A 89 14.86 -15.10 11.48
C GLU A 89 14.66 -14.02 10.39
N GLY A 90 14.70 -14.45 9.12
CA GLY A 90 14.60 -13.62 7.95
C GLY A 90 13.15 -13.32 7.55
N VAL A 91 12.92 -12.07 7.16
CA VAL A 91 11.69 -11.64 6.47
C VAL A 91 12.09 -11.06 5.12
N LEU A 92 11.60 -11.65 4.03
CA LEU A 92 11.90 -11.23 2.68
C LEU A 92 10.98 -10.09 2.24
N VAL A 93 11.57 -9.10 1.57
CA VAL A 93 10.89 -7.96 0.95
C VAL A 93 11.40 -7.73 -0.47
N GLN A 94 10.62 -7.09 -1.32
CA GLN A 94 10.94 -6.84 -2.74
C GLN A 94 11.12 -5.34 -3.03
N PRO A 95 12.28 -4.74 -2.69
CA PRO A 95 12.52 -3.33 -2.97
C PRO A 95 12.65 -3.02 -4.48
N PRO A 96 12.35 -1.76 -4.91
CA PRO A 96 11.88 -0.65 -4.07
C PRO A 96 10.48 -0.93 -3.53
N VAL A 97 10.30 -0.89 -2.22
CA VAL A 97 9.04 -1.22 -1.56
C VAL A 97 8.78 -0.30 -0.38
N TYR A 98 7.54 -0.23 0.06
CA TYR A 98 7.08 0.58 1.18
C TYR A 98 8.04 0.53 2.38
N TYR A 99 8.74 1.65 2.65
CA TYR A 99 9.87 1.72 3.58
C TYR A 99 9.53 1.31 5.03
N PRO A 100 8.28 1.44 5.55
CA PRO A 100 7.95 0.90 6.85
C PRO A 100 8.07 -0.62 6.98
N PHE A 101 8.14 -1.39 5.88
CA PHE A 101 8.46 -2.82 5.96
C PHE A 101 9.82 -3.04 6.63
N PHE A 102 10.84 -2.30 6.21
CA PHE A 102 12.21 -2.41 6.76
C PHE A 102 12.26 -2.10 8.26
N SER A 103 11.68 -0.98 8.67
CA SER A 103 11.68 -0.57 10.08
C SER A 103 10.83 -1.50 10.94
N THR A 104 9.73 -2.02 10.41
CA THR A 104 8.85 -2.98 11.11
C THR A 104 9.57 -4.31 11.35
N ILE A 105 10.34 -4.81 10.38
CA ILE A 105 11.13 -6.04 10.49
C ILE A 105 12.27 -5.84 11.50
N ARG A 106 13.12 -4.82 11.28
CA ARG A 106 14.30 -4.54 12.13
C ARG A 106 13.91 -4.22 13.56
N GLY A 107 12.85 -3.43 13.75
CA GLY A 107 12.37 -3.03 15.08
C GLY A 107 11.87 -4.18 15.95
N ARG A 108 11.72 -5.39 15.37
CA ARG A 108 11.33 -6.62 16.09
C ARG A 108 12.44 -7.67 16.10
N GLY A 109 13.67 -7.25 15.81
CA GLY A 109 14.85 -8.11 15.87
C GLY A 109 14.89 -9.19 14.79
N ARG A 110 14.21 -8.99 13.65
CA ARG A 110 14.26 -9.87 12.48
C ARG A 110 15.22 -9.31 11.45
N THR A 111 15.73 -10.18 10.59
CA THR A 111 16.64 -9.82 9.50
C THR A 111 15.85 -9.49 8.24
N VAL A 112 16.14 -8.35 7.62
CA VAL A 112 15.61 -8.03 6.29
C VAL A 112 16.38 -8.80 5.24
N VAL A 113 15.67 -9.57 4.41
CA VAL A 113 16.21 -10.24 3.23
C VAL A 113 15.62 -9.56 2.00
N GLU A 114 16.46 -8.99 1.16
CA GLU A 114 16.02 -8.26 -0.03
C GLU A 114 16.05 -9.16 -1.27
N ASN A 115 14.94 -9.16 -2.02
CA ASN A 115 14.80 -9.66 -3.39
C ASN A 115 14.44 -8.47 -4.29
N PRO A 116 15.43 -7.68 -4.76
CA PRO A 116 15.16 -6.46 -5.50
C PRO A 116 14.42 -6.71 -6.79
N LEU A 117 13.43 -5.86 -7.09
CA LEU A 117 12.77 -5.84 -8.38
C LEU A 117 13.74 -5.39 -9.47
N LYS A 118 13.57 -5.93 -10.69
CA LYS A 118 14.32 -5.52 -11.88
C LYS A 118 13.56 -4.41 -12.61
N PHE A 119 14.23 -3.31 -12.93
CA PHE A 119 13.66 -2.26 -13.77
C PHE A 119 14.12 -2.44 -15.22
N ALA A 120 13.19 -2.77 -16.11
CA ALA A 120 13.43 -2.97 -17.53
C ALA A 120 12.27 -2.43 -18.36
N GLY A 121 12.56 -1.79 -19.49
CA GLY A 121 11.51 -1.30 -20.39
C GLY A 121 10.55 -0.28 -19.76
N GLY A 122 10.97 0.50 -18.76
CA GLY A 122 10.09 1.44 -18.05
C GLY A 122 9.21 0.81 -16.99
N ARG A 123 9.40 -0.47 -16.63
CA ARG A 123 8.56 -1.24 -15.72
C ARG A 123 9.40 -2.02 -14.71
N PHE A 124 8.88 -2.21 -13.52
CA PHE A 124 9.48 -3.08 -12.52
C PHE A 124 8.91 -4.50 -12.62
N GLU A 125 9.76 -5.50 -12.44
CA GLU A 125 9.41 -6.92 -12.54
C GLU A 125 10.00 -7.71 -11.38
N MET A 126 9.35 -8.81 -10.98
CA MET A 126 9.89 -9.73 -9.97
C MET A 126 11.12 -10.49 -10.51
N ASP A 127 12.16 -10.57 -9.70
CA ASP A 127 13.29 -11.48 -9.95
C ASP A 127 13.02 -12.84 -9.29
N PHE A 128 12.36 -13.73 -10.03
CA PHE A 128 11.99 -15.04 -9.53
C PHE A 128 13.20 -15.96 -9.24
N ASP A 129 14.28 -15.84 -10.02
CA ASP A 129 15.49 -16.65 -9.83
C ASP A 129 16.20 -16.24 -8.53
N ASP A 130 16.23 -14.93 -8.23
CA ASP A 130 16.75 -14.44 -6.96
C ASP A 130 15.82 -14.76 -5.79
N LEU A 131 14.49 -14.71 -6.00
CA LEU A 131 13.49 -15.11 -5.01
C LEU A 131 13.70 -16.57 -4.57
N GLU A 132 13.83 -17.49 -5.53
CA GLU A 132 14.10 -18.90 -5.24
C GLU A 132 15.36 -19.07 -4.41
N ARG A 133 16.47 -18.48 -4.87
CA ARG A 133 17.76 -18.55 -4.20
C ARG A 133 17.71 -17.99 -2.75
N LYS A 134 16.98 -16.89 -2.54
CA LYS A 134 16.84 -16.28 -1.22
C LYS A 134 15.99 -17.12 -0.26
N LEU A 135 14.97 -17.79 -0.79
CA LEU A 135 14.10 -18.66 -0.01
C LEU A 135 14.68 -20.07 0.22
N ASP A 136 15.77 -20.43 -0.44
CA ASP A 136 16.54 -21.64 -0.12
C ASP A 136 17.26 -21.53 1.24
N ASP A 137 17.45 -20.29 1.75
CA ASP A 137 17.92 -20.08 3.12
C ASP A 137 16.81 -20.40 4.12
N SER A 138 17.00 -21.46 4.88
CA SER A 138 16.05 -21.93 5.89
C SER A 138 15.78 -20.94 7.04
N ALA A 139 16.58 -19.88 7.17
CA ALA A 139 16.35 -18.79 8.12
C ALA A 139 15.22 -17.85 7.67
N VAL A 140 14.87 -17.80 6.38
CA VAL A 140 13.75 -17.00 5.88
C VAL A 140 12.44 -17.71 6.16
N LYS A 141 11.58 -17.12 6.98
CA LYS A 141 10.30 -17.72 7.43
C LYS A 141 9.07 -16.98 6.91
N LEU A 142 9.24 -15.73 6.51
CA LEU A 142 8.14 -14.85 6.15
C LEU A 142 8.50 -14.05 4.90
N VAL A 143 7.53 -13.82 4.04
CA VAL A 143 7.64 -12.92 2.90
C VAL A 143 6.59 -11.83 3.03
N PHE A 144 6.99 -10.57 2.85
CA PHE A 144 6.05 -9.46 2.66
C PHE A 144 5.90 -9.20 1.17
N LEU A 145 4.71 -9.45 0.65
CA LEU A 145 4.30 -9.04 -0.69
C LEU A 145 3.53 -7.73 -0.61
N CYS A 146 3.83 -6.75 -1.46
CA CYS A 146 3.04 -5.54 -1.64
C CYS A 146 2.25 -5.67 -2.96
N SER A 147 0.92 -5.65 -2.91
CA SER A 147 0.08 -5.91 -4.09
C SER A 147 -1.27 -5.16 -4.02
N PRO A 148 -1.48 -4.11 -4.81
CA PRO A 148 -0.56 -3.41 -5.73
C PRO A 148 0.69 -2.88 -5.04
N HIS A 149 1.79 -2.83 -5.78
CA HIS A 149 3.13 -2.58 -5.22
C HIS A 149 3.47 -1.09 -5.14
N ASN A 150 3.57 -0.57 -3.93
CA ASN A 150 4.01 0.79 -3.64
C ASN A 150 5.54 0.81 -3.37
N PRO A 151 6.35 1.63 -4.08
CA PRO A 151 5.97 2.78 -4.90
C PRO A 151 5.89 2.51 -6.41
N VAL A 152 6.20 1.33 -6.89
CA VAL A 152 6.40 1.07 -8.33
C VAL A 152 5.10 1.02 -9.15
N GLY A 153 3.94 0.98 -8.49
CA GLY A 153 2.63 1.03 -9.13
C GLY A 153 2.22 -0.25 -9.87
N ARG A 154 2.95 -1.37 -9.68
CA ARG A 154 2.62 -2.65 -10.32
C ARG A 154 1.38 -3.28 -9.69
N VAL A 155 0.52 -3.81 -10.54
CA VAL A 155 -0.53 -4.77 -10.21
C VAL A 155 -0.07 -6.12 -10.77
N TRP A 156 0.32 -7.03 -9.87
CA TRP A 156 0.88 -8.32 -10.27
C TRP A 156 -0.18 -9.16 -10.99
N SER A 157 0.18 -9.74 -12.15
CA SER A 157 -0.73 -10.58 -12.90
C SER A 157 -1.03 -11.91 -12.18
N PRO A 158 -2.14 -12.58 -12.51
CA PRO A 158 -2.42 -13.91 -11.95
C PRO A 158 -1.27 -14.91 -12.17
N GLU A 159 -0.56 -14.83 -13.30
CA GLU A 159 0.56 -15.70 -13.65
C GLU A 159 1.80 -15.38 -12.80
N GLU A 160 2.10 -14.07 -12.60
CA GLU A 160 3.19 -13.63 -11.71
C GLU A 160 2.91 -14.09 -10.27
N LEU A 161 1.66 -13.94 -9.78
CA LEU A 161 1.26 -14.35 -8.44
C LEU A 161 1.24 -15.89 -8.30
N ALA A 162 0.86 -16.63 -9.33
CA ALA A 162 0.91 -18.09 -9.33
C ALA A 162 2.36 -18.59 -9.19
N ARG A 163 3.27 -18.07 -10.01
CA ARG A 163 4.69 -18.41 -9.94
C ARG A 163 5.32 -18.03 -8.59
N PHE A 164 5.03 -16.83 -8.10
CA PHE A 164 5.45 -16.39 -6.78
C PHE A 164 4.95 -17.33 -5.69
N GLY A 165 3.66 -17.70 -5.76
CA GLY A 165 3.02 -18.60 -4.81
C GLY A 165 3.60 -20.01 -4.83
N GLU A 166 3.90 -20.58 -6.01
CA GLU A 166 4.55 -21.88 -6.16
C GLU A 166 5.92 -21.89 -5.48
N ILE A 167 6.71 -20.84 -5.70
CA ILE A 167 8.05 -20.70 -5.10
C ILE A 167 7.94 -20.64 -3.57
N CYS A 168 7.03 -19.83 -3.03
CA CYS A 168 6.81 -19.70 -1.59
C CYS A 168 6.29 -21.00 -0.95
N ALA A 169 5.32 -21.64 -1.60
CA ALA A 169 4.72 -22.88 -1.12
C ALA A 169 5.74 -24.03 -1.07
N ALA A 170 6.61 -24.14 -2.07
CA ALA A 170 7.65 -25.17 -2.12
C ALA A 170 8.65 -25.06 -0.94
N ARG A 171 8.81 -23.86 -0.35
CA ARG A 171 9.69 -23.59 0.80
C ARG A 171 8.95 -23.49 2.12
N GLY A 172 7.62 -23.64 2.12
CA GLY A 172 6.79 -23.63 3.32
C GLY A 172 6.80 -22.30 4.09
N VAL A 173 7.08 -21.19 3.42
CA VAL A 173 7.10 -19.86 4.04
C VAL A 173 5.69 -19.28 4.12
N VAL A 174 5.43 -18.50 5.17
CA VAL A 174 4.20 -17.71 5.29
C VAL A 174 4.33 -16.44 4.46
N VAL A 175 3.27 -16.06 3.74
CA VAL A 175 3.23 -14.80 3.01
C VAL A 175 2.26 -13.83 3.68
N VAL A 176 2.72 -12.64 4.02
CA VAL A 176 1.84 -11.53 4.37
C VAL A 176 1.69 -10.65 3.13
N SER A 177 0.49 -10.67 2.56
CA SER A 177 0.15 -9.87 1.39
C SER A 177 -0.45 -8.54 1.85
N ASP A 178 0.29 -7.46 1.69
CA ASP A 178 -0.21 -6.10 1.91
C ASP A 178 -0.98 -5.65 0.66
N GLU A 179 -2.30 -5.74 0.75
CA GLU A 179 -3.22 -5.41 -0.34
C GLU A 179 -3.99 -4.10 -0.08
N ILE A 180 -3.39 -3.17 0.71
CA ILE A 180 -4.04 -1.90 1.10
C ILE A 180 -4.39 -1.00 -0.10
N HIS A 181 -3.75 -1.20 -1.25
CA HIS A 181 -4.00 -0.45 -2.49
C HIS A 181 -4.88 -1.20 -3.49
N CYS A 182 -5.47 -2.35 -3.13
CA CYS A 182 -6.19 -3.24 -4.04
C CYS A 182 -7.33 -2.59 -4.83
N ASP A 183 -7.94 -1.53 -4.30
CA ASP A 183 -9.05 -0.83 -4.94
C ASP A 183 -8.61 0.30 -5.88
N ILE A 184 -7.35 0.75 -5.79
CA ILE A 184 -6.82 1.85 -6.60
C ILE A 184 -6.16 1.26 -7.85
N LEU A 185 -6.98 1.05 -8.87
CA LEU A 185 -6.61 0.37 -10.13
C LEU A 185 -6.98 1.24 -11.32
N TYR A 186 -6.09 1.31 -12.31
CA TYR A 186 -6.33 2.04 -13.55
C TYR A 186 -6.86 1.13 -14.64
N LYS A 187 -7.35 1.73 -15.72
CA LYS A 187 -7.99 1.03 -16.84
C LYS A 187 -7.13 -0.11 -17.37
N GLY A 188 -7.71 -1.30 -17.41
CA GLY A 188 -7.05 -2.53 -17.87
C GLY A 188 -6.37 -3.33 -16.78
N ALA A 189 -6.12 -2.76 -15.58
CA ALA A 189 -5.59 -3.50 -14.44
C ALA A 189 -6.71 -4.18 -13.64
N ARG A 190 -6.40 -5.36 -13.10
CA ARG A 190 -7.29 -6.10 -12.21
C ARG A 190 -6.48 -6.70 -11.06
N HIS A 191 -6.87 -6.39 -9.84
CA HIS A 191 -6.26 -6.99 -8.67
C HIS A 191 -6.73 -8.44 -8.48
N THR A 192 -5.78 -9.32 -8.18
CA THR A 192 -6.03 -10.71 -7.78
C THR A 192 -5.52 -10.88 -6.35
N PRO A 193 -6.40 -11.14 -5.36
CA PRO A 193 -5.97 -11.43 -4.00
C PRO A 193 -5.08 -12.67 -3.97
N LEU A 194 -3.90 -12.60 -3.35
CA LEU A 194 -2.94 -13.70 -3.35
C LEU A 194 -3.54 -15.00 -2.78
N ALA A 195 -4.32 -14.90 -1.72
CA ALA A 195 -4.97 -16.05 -1.10
C ALA A 195 -5.99 -16.77 -2.00
N SER A 196 -6.37 -16.16 -3.14
CA SER A 196 -7.31 -16.76 -4.11
C SER A 196 -6.62 -17.49 -5.26
N VAL A 197 -5.30 -17.38 -5.38
CA VAL A 197 -4.55 -17.91 -6.54
C VAL A 197 -4.47 -19.45 -6.53
N SER A 198 -4.31 -20.04 -5.37
CA SER A 198 -4.25 -21.51 -5.20
C SER A 198 -4.60 -21.94 -3.78
N ASP A 199 -4.89 -23.23 -3.60
CA ASP A 199 -5.13 -23.79 -2.26
C ASP A 199 -3.90 -23.66 -1.35
N ALA A 200 -2.69 -23.80 -1.90
CA ALA A 200 -1.46 -23.62 -1.15
C ALA A 200 -1.33 -22.17 -0.65
N MET A 201 -1.63 -21.18 -1.49
CA MET A 201 -1.63 -19.78 -1.09
C MET A 201 -2.76 -19.46 -0.11
N ARG A 202 -3.93 -20.05 -0.27
CA ARG A 202 -5.01 -19.92 0.71
C ARG A 202 -4.57 -20.33 2.12
N GLU A 203 -3.81 -21.43 2.24
CA GLU A 203 -3.35 -21.97 3.54
C GLU A 203 -2.11 -21.28 4.12
N SER A 204 -1.36 -20.50 3.32
CA SER A 204 -0.10 -19.86 3.75
C SER A 204 -0.13 -18.32 3.69
N THR A 205 -1.26 -17.72 3.28
CA THR A 205 -1.35 -16.24 3.14
C THR A 205 -2.13 -15.61 4.29
N VAL A 206 -1.59 -14.48 4.75
CA VAL A 206 -2.24 -13.48 5.62
C VAL A 206 -2.43 -12.22 4.79
N THR A 207 -3.65 -11.92 4.39
CA THR A 207 -3.97 -10.74 3.58
C THR A 207 -4.32 -9.56 4.49
N THR A 208 -3.66 -8.42 4.32
CA THR A 208 -3.96 -7.19 5.06
C THR A 208 -4.57 -6.16 4.13
N VAL A 209 -5.74 -5.63 4.53
CA VAL A 209 -6.52 -4.65 3.75
C VAL A 209 -7.06 -3.55 4.65
N ALA A 210 -7.30 -2.37 4.08
CA ALA A 210 -7.94 -1.28 4.81
C ALA A 210 -8.66 -0.32 3.86
N PRO A 211 -9.78 0.28 4.27
CA PRO A 211 -10.44 1.32 3.50
C PRO A 211 -9.67 2.65 3.49
N SER A 212 -8.58 2.72 4.24
CA SER A 212 -7.86 3.96 4.54
C SER A 212 -7.26 4.64 3.31
N LYS A 213 -6.72 3.85 2.36
CA LYS A 213 -6.17 4.38 1.11
C LYS A 213 -7.25 4.57 0.04
N THR A 214 -8.22 3.67 -0.02
CA THR A 214 -9.34 3.74 -0.96
C THR A 214 -10.21 4.96 -0.71
N PHE A 215 -10.51 5.29 0.55
CA PHE A 215 -11.51 6.30 0.93
C PHE A 215 -10.94 7.47 1.76
N ASN A 216 -9.62 7.61 1.80
CA ASN A 216 -8.94 8.70 2.51
C ASN A 216 -9.31 8.82 3.99
N ILE A 217 -9.31 7.71 4.72
CA ILE A 217 -9.71 7.65 6.13
C ILE A 217 -8.63 7.03 7.05
N ALA A 218 -7.35 7.22 6.70
CA ALA A 218 -6.23 6.65 7.46
C ALA A 218 -6.21 7.05 8.95
N GLY A 219 -6.63 8.28 9.26
CA GLY A 219 -6.73 8.79 10.63
C GLY A 219 -7.76 8.08 11.50
N LEU A 220 -8.65 7.26 10.92
CA LEU A 220 -9.66 6.50 11.66
C LEU A 220 -9.17 5.12 12.11
N ALA A 221 -7.92 4.76 11.86
CA ALA A 221 -7.19 3.63 12.43
C ALA A 221 -7.99 2.32 12.42
N THR A 222 -8.32 1.82 11.23
CA THR A 222 -9.03 0.54 11.05
C THR A 222 -8.48 -0.22 9.84
N ALA A 223 -8.30 -1.53 10.00
CA ALA A 223 -7.87 -2.46 8.97
C ALA A 223 -8.49 -3.84 9.23
N ALA A 224 -8.57 -4.64 8.19
CA ALA A 224 -8.93 -6.03 8.27
C ALA A 224 -7.74 -6.92 7.90
N VAL A 225 -7.64 -8.07 8.57
CA VAL A 225 -6.67 -9.11 8.27
C VAL A 225 -7.47 -10.37 7.95
N ILE A 226 -7.30 -10.89 6.75
CA ILE A 226 -8.06 -12.03 6.24
C ILE A 226 -7.12 -13.22 6.20
N ILE A 227 -7.44 -14.25 7.01
CA ILE A 227 -6.59 -15.42 7.22
C ILE A 227 -7.44 -16.69 7.04
N PRO A 228 -7.45 -17.31 5.86
CA PRO A 228 -8.20 -18.53 5.62
C PRO A 228 -7.72 -19.71 6.47
N SER A 229 -6.41 -19.89 6.60
CA SER A 229 -5.81 -20.97 7.40
C SER A 229 -6.16 -20.84 8.89
N ARG A 230 -6.81 -21.87 9.45
CA ARG A 230 -7.17 -21.87 10.86
C ARG A 230 -5.96 -21.75 11.78
N ARG A 231 -4.89 -22.49 11.48
CA ARG A 231 -3.66 -22.45 12.27
C ARG A 231 -3.07 -21.03 12.33
N LEU A 232 -2.83 -20.41 11.17
CA LEU A 232 -2.28 -19.05 11.11
C LEU A 232 -3.21 -18.02 11.77
N ARG A 233 -4.52 -18.22 11.64
CA ARG A 233 -5.52 -17.34 12.25
C ARG A 233 -5.53 -17.42 13.77
N ASP A 234 -5.39 -18.62 14.33
CA ASP A 234 -5.35 -18.85 15.77
C ASP A 234 -4.03 -18.28 16.36
N ASP A 235 -2.89 -18.48 15.69
CA ASP A 235 -1.60 -17.89 16.07
C ASP A 235 -1.64 -16.36 16.06
N TYR A 236 -2.18 -15.75 14.99
CA TYR A 236 -2.35 -14.30 14.89
C TYR A 236 -3.29 -13.76 16.00
N GLN A 237 -4.45 -14.41 16.19
CA GLN A 237 -5.45 -13.97 17.19
C GLN A 237 -4.90 -14.05 18.60
N SER A 238 -4.09 -15.03 18.93
CA SER A 238 -3.46 -15.17 20.26
C SER A 238 -2.64 -13.93 20.64
N LEU A 239 -1.93 -13.31 19.67
CA LEU A 239 -1.20 -12.07 19.92
C LEU A 239 -2.13 -10.84 20.02
N VAL A 240 -3.17 -10.80 19.21
CA VAL A 240 -4.19 -9.73 19.27
C VAL A 240 -4.85 -9.73 20.67
N ASP A 241 -5.21 -10.91 21.17
CA ASP A 241 -5.80 -11.09 22.50
C ASP A 241 -4.84 -10.70 23.61
N PHE A 242 -3.57 -11.15 23.49
CA PHE A 242 -2.51 -10.80 24.47
C PHE A 242 -2.28 -9.28 24.56
N MET A 243 -2.33 -8.58 23.43
CA MET A 243 -2.15 -7.13 23.36
C MET A 243 -3.42 -6.33 23.69
N HIS A 244 -4.58 -6.99 23.86
CA HIS A 244 -5.88 -6.37 24.11
C HIS A 244 -6.28 -5.29 23.07
N ILE A 245 -5.96 -5.51 21.79
CA ILE A 245 -6.20 -4.54 20.70
C ILE A 245 -7.40 -4.89 19.81
N ASP A 246 -8.12 -5.96 20.10
CA ASP A 246 -9.30 -6.39 19.32
C ASP A 246 -10.44 -5.37 19.35
N GLY A 247 -10.52 -4.56 20.37
CA GLY A 247 -11.57 -3.53 20.55
C GLY A 247 -11.61 -2.49 19.42
N GLY A 248 -10.45 -1.99 18.94
CA GLY A 248 -10.35 -0.90 17.97
C GLY A 248 -11.09 0.36 18.40
N ASN A 249 -11.59 1.15 17.44
CA ASN A 249 -12.36 2.35 17.74
C ASN A 249 -13.72 2.37 17.01
N VAL A 250 -14.68 3.04 17.59
CA VAL A 250 -16.07 3.09 17.09
C VAL A 250 -16.16 3.79 15.73
N PHE A 251 -15.43 4.89 15.53
CA PHE A 251 -15.48 5.65 14.30
C PHE A 251 -14.84 4.90 13.13
N GLY A 252 -13.72 4.22 13.36
CA GLY A 252 -13.08 3.39 12.35
C GLY A 252 -13.95 2.23 11.88
N ALA A 253 -14.65 1.57 12.83
CA ALA A 253 -15.56 0.47 12.49
C ALA A 253 -16.75 0.93 11.65
N LEU A 254 -17.36 2.07 12.01
CA LEU A 254 -18.49 2.66 11.28
C LEU A 254 -18.06 3.17 9.90
N ALA A 255 -16.91 3.85 9.82
CA ALA A 255 -16.38 4.37 8.58
C ALA A 255 -16.05 3.25 7.59
N LEU A 256 -15.40 2.15 8.03
CA LEU A 256 -15.13 0.99 7.20
C LEU A 256 -16.43 0.40 6.64
N ARG A 257 -17.41 0.18 7.51
CA ARG A 257 -18.70 -0.37 7.11
C ARG A 257 -19.39 0.51 6.06
N ALA A 258 -19.54 1.81 6.34
CA ALA A 258 -20.19 2.76 5.43
C ALA A 258 -19.46 2.84 4.08
N ALA A 259 -18.13 2.86 4.11
CA ALA A 259 -17.30 2.90 2.91
C ALA A 259 -17.49 1.63 2.04
N TYR A 260 -17.43 0.44 2.63
CA TYR A 260 -17.54 -0.81 1.90
C TYR A 260 -18.99 -1.15 1.49
N GLU A 261 -19.99 -0.67 2.21
CA GLU A 261 -21.40 -0.86 1.82
C GLU A 261 -21.87 0.10 0.71
N LYS A 262 -21.29 1.33 0.66
CA LYS A 262 -21.88 2.42 -0.15
C LYS A 262 -20.87 3.26 -0.95
N GLY A 263 -19.57 2.97 -0.88
CA GLY A 263 -18.53 3.81 -1.46
C GLY A 263 -18.21 3.56 -2.93
N ASP A 264 -18.93 2.67 -3.61
CA ASP A 264 -18.62 2.26 -4.99
C ASP A 264 -18.58 3.45 -5.97
N GLU A 265 -19.61 4.29 -6.00
CA GLU A 265 -19.71 5.43 -6.93
C GLU A 265 -18.63 6.49 -6.66
N TRP A 266 -18.33 6.75 -5.38
CA TRP A 266 -17.27 7.69 -5.00
C TRP A 266 -15.89 7.19 -5.46
N LEU A 267 -15.62 5.89 -5.29
CA LEU A 267 -14.37 5.28 -5.74
C LEU A 267 -14.24 5.35 -7.27
N ASP A 268 -15.29 5.01 -8.01
CA ASP A 268 -15.25 5.03 -9.47
C ASP A 268 -14.97 6.45 -10.00
N ALA A 269 -15.61 7.47 -9.43
CA ALA A 269 -15.31 8.87 -9.75
C ALA A 269 -13.88 9.29 -9.38
N LEU A 270 -13.36 8.81 -8.24
CA LEU A 270 -11.97 9.05 -7.86
C LEU A 270 -11.00 8.44 -8.86
N LEU A 271 -11.21 7.19 -9.27
CA LEU A 271 -10.31 6.49 -10.21
C LEU A 271 -10.26 7.19 -11.56
N GLU A 272 -11.38 7.64 -12.09
CA GLU A 272 -11.45 8.46 -13.32
C GLU A 272 -10.64 9.76 -13.17
N TYR A 273 -10.78 10.44 -12.03
CA TYR A 273 -10.06 11.68 -11.76
C TYR A 273 -8.54 11.44 -11.67
N LEU A 274 -8.12 10.37 -10.99
CA LEU A 274 -6.71 10.01 -10.84
C LEU A 274 -6.09 9.61 -12.18
N GLU A 275 -6.80 8.86 -13.01
CA GLU A 275 -6.33 8.51 -14.36
C GLU A 275 -6.09 9.78 -15.20
N GLY A 276 -7.03 10.73 -15.16
CA GLY A 276 -6.81 12.04 -15.77
C GLY A 276 -5.59 12.80 -15.20
N ASN A 277 -5.28 12.66 -13.90
CA ASN A 277 -4.07 13.23 -13.31
C ASN A 277 -2.80 12.58 -13.86
N LEU A 278 -2.80 11.27 -14.10
CA LEU A 278 -1.68 10.58 -14.77
C LEU A 278 -1.46 11.08 -16.19
N ASP A 279 -2.53 11.18 -16.99
CA ASP A 279 -2.47 11.68 -18.37
C ASP A 279 -1.92 13.12 -18.42
N PHE A 280 -2.32 13.94 -17.46
CA PHE A 280 -1.78 15.30 -17.33
C PHE A 280 -0.27 15.28 -17.05
N ILE A 281 0.20 14.45 -16.11
CA ILE A 281 1.64 14.37 -15.80
C ILE A 281 2.43 13.91 -17.03
N GLU A 282 1.99 12.88 -17.74
CA GLU A 282 2.66 12.39 -18.95
C GLU A 282 2.79 13.48 -20.00
N SER A 283 1.69 14.17 -20.29
CA SER A 283 1.67 15.26 -21.26
C SER A 283 2.58 16.41 -20.83
N PHE A 284 2.53 16.78 -19.54
CA PHE A 284 3.35 17.83 -19.00
C PHE A 284 4.86 17.50 -19.08
N LEU A 285 5.24 16.28 -18.71
CA LEU A 285 6.65 15.85 -18.77
C LEU A 285 7.16 15.82 -20.19
N ALA A 286 6.38 15.27 -21.14
CA ALA A 286 6.77 15.23 -22.55
C ALA A 286 7.01 16.64 -23.14
N GLU A 287 6.18 17.61 -22.74
CA GLU A 287 6.26 18.99 -23.26
C GLU A 287 7.31 19.85 -22.53
N ARG A 288 7.37 19.76 -21.19
CA ARG A 288 8.08 20.72 -20.36
C ARG A 288 9.33 20.18 -19.67
N LEU A 289 9.44 18.85 -19.51
CA LEU A 289 10.53 18.21 -18.77
C LEU A 289 10.89 16.82 -19.33
N PRO A 290 11.31 16.72 -20.60
CA PRO A 290 11.54 15.41 -21.26
C PRO A 290 12.70 14.59 -20.65
N SER A 291 13.49 15.18 -19.75
CA SER A 291 14.53 14.48 -18.99
C SER A 291 13.98 13.65 -17.83
N VAL A 292 12.69 13.75 -17.50
CA VAL A 292 12.02 12.98 -16.45
C VAL A 292 10.88 12.18 -17.08
N ALA A 293 10.76 10.91 -16.71
CA ALA A 293 9.67 10.06 -17.19
C ALA A 293 8.74 9.65 -16.04
N LEU A 294 7.44 9.52 -16.33
CA LEU A 294 6.52 8.88 -15.41
C LEU A 294 6.66 7.35 -15.55
N VAL A 295 6.94 6.67 -14.45
CA VAL A 295 6.72 5.22 -14.39
C VAL A 295 5.21 5.04 -14.22
N ARG A 296 4.51 4.87 -15.36
CA ARG A 296 3.04 4.83 -15.34
C ARG A 296 2.56 3.66 -14.50
N PRO A 297 1.80 3.91 -13.43
CA PRO A 297 1.35 2.87 -12.54
C PRO A 297 0.12 2.12 -13.12
N GLU A 298 0.01 0.84 -12.80
CA GLU A 298 -1.18 0.02 -13.03
C GLU A 298 -2.18 0.17 -11.86
N GLY A 299 -1.68 0.58 -10.69
CA GLY A 299 -2.46 0.86 -9.49
C GLY A 299 -1.73 1.80 -8.55
N THR A 300 -2.34 2.17 -7.42
CA THR A 300 -1.91 3.19 -6.46
C THR A 300 -2.08 4.63 -6.97
N TYR A 301 -1.99 5.61 -6.08
CA TYR A 301 -1.98 7.03 -6.44
C TYR A 301 -0.65 7.73 -6.07
N VAL A 302 0.39 6.93 -5.93
CA VAL A 302 1.74 7.42 -5.57
C VAL A 302 2.80 6.90 -6.55
N PRO A 303 2.71 7.29 -7.85
CA PRO A 303 3.63 6.83 -8.87
C PRO A 303 5.05 7.36 -8.69
N LEU A 304 6.01 6.73 -9.38
CA LEU A 304 7.38 7.17 -9.46
C LEU A 304 7.61 8.07 -10.69
N LEU A 305 8.39 9.10 -10.48
CA LEU A 305 9.08 9.86 -11.52
C LEU A 305 10.49 9.28 -11.68
N ASP A 306 10.85 8.88 -12.88
CA ASP A 306 12.22 8.44 -13.23
C ASP A 306 13.07 9.67 -13.53
N CYS A 307 13.92 10.04 -12.57
CA CYS A 307 14.82 11.19 -12.63
C CYS A 307 16.29 10.76 -12.87
N ARG A 308 16.56 9.49 -13.19
CA ARG A 308 17.93 8.95 -13.31
C ARG A 308 18.75 9.63 -14.39
N SER A 309 18.11 10.14 -15.44
CA SER A 309 18.78 10.90 -16.51
C SER A 309 19.46 12.18 -16.03
N LEU A 310 19.04 12.70 -14.84
CA LEU A 310 19.63 13.88 -14.25
C LEU A 310 21.00 13.64 -13.61
N GLY A 311 21.38 12.38 -13.37
CA GLY A 311 22.66 12.00 -12.78
C GLY A 311 22.82 12.43 -11.32
N LEU A 312 21.72 12.77 -10.62
CA LEU A 312 21.70 13.16 -9.22
C LEU A 312 21.47 11.94 -8.32
N SER A 313 22.13 11.90 -7.16
CA SER A 313 21.76 10.97 -6.09
C SER A 313 20.40 11.32 -5.49
N GLY A 314 19.73 10.35 -4.85
CA GLY A 314 18.43 10.58 -4.22
C GLY A 314 18.42 11.78 -3.25
N PRO A 315 19.40 11.92 -2.31
CA PRO A 315 19.47 13.08 -1.42
C PRO A 315 19.71 14.43 -2.14
N GLU A 316 20.46 14.42 -3.26
CA GLU A 316 20.66 15.64 -4.06
C GLU A 316 19.39 16.06 -4.78
N LEU A 317 18.67 15.09 -5.36
CA LEU A 317 17.38 15.34 -6.00
C LEU A 317 16.35 15.87 -4.99
N GLU A 318 16.24 15.25 -3.81
CA GLU A 318 15.33 15.69 -2.75
C GLU A 318 15.65 17.13 -2.32
N ARG A 319 16.91 17.45 -2.08
CA ARG A 319 17.36 18.80 -1.72
C ARG A 319 17.03 19.83 -2.81
N LEU A 320 17.28 19.48 -4.06
CA LEU A 320 16.96 20.32 -5.21
C LEU A 320 15.46 20.67 -5.26
N LEU A 321 14.61 19.65 -5.12
CA LEU A 321 13.16 19.84 -5.16
C LEU A 321 12.64 20.68 -3.98
N VAL A 322 13.15 20.45 -2.78
CA VAL A 322 12.72 21.17 -1.58
C VAL A 322 13.27 22.61 -1.56
N GLU A 323 14.56 22.80 -1.83
CA GLU A 323 15.20 24.12 -1.69
C GLU A 323 14.88 25.07 -2.85
N ARG A 324 14.95 24.56 -4.10
CA ARG A 324 14.69 25.38 -5.29
C ARG A 324 13.25 25.29 -5.76
N GLY A 325 12.70 24.06 -5.83
CA GLY A 325 11.35 23.83 -6.31
C GLY A 325 10.26 24.19 -5.29
N LYS A 326 10.60 24.24 -4.00
CA LYS A 326 9.60 24.41 -2.94
C LYS A 326 8.47 23.37 -3.04
N VAL A 327 8.84 22.13 -3.41
CA VAL A 327 7.96 20.96 -3.48
C VAL A 327 8.64 19.76 -2.82
N ALA A 328 7.93 19.02 -1.99
CA ALA A 328 8.45 17.85 -1.29
C ALA A 328 7.83 16.58 -1.86
N LEU A 329 8.68 15.68 -2.34
CA LEU A 329 8.36 14.33 -2.78
C LEU A 329 9.06 13.32 -1.86
N ASP A 330 8.64 12.05 -1.88
CA ASP A 330 9.45 10.99 -1.26
C ASP A 330 10.63 10.62 -2.17
N GLY A 331 11.84 10.65 -1.61
CA GLY A 331 13.02 10.18 -2.32
C GLY A 331 12.95 8.68 -2.57
N GLY A 332 13.19 8.25 -3.82
CA GLY A 332 13.16 6.83 -4.17
C GLY A 332 14.12 5.97 -3.35
N HIS A 333 15.25 6.54 -2.94
CA HIS A 333 16.25 5.88 -2.08
C HIS A 333 15.70 5.45 -0.71
N TRP A 334 14.57 6.01 -0.24
CA TRP A 334 13.93 5.57 1.02
C TRP A 334 13.30 4.18 0.89
N PHE A 335 12.97 3.77 -0.33
CA PHE A 335 12.26 2.51 -0.59
C PHE A 335 13.19 1.29 -0.75
N GLY A 336 14.49 1.46 -0.48
CA GLY A 336 15.48 0.38 -0.54
C GLY A 336 16.16 0.23 -1.91
N SER A 337 16.77 -0.92 -2.14
CA SER A 337 17.54 -1.22 -3.35
C SER A 337 16.74 -0.97 -4.63
N GLY A 338 17.36 -0.35 -5.62
CA GLY A 338 16.73 -0.04 -6.92
C GLY A 338 15.86 1.20 -6.94
N GLY A 339 15.71 1.92 -5.82
CA GLY A 339 14.90 3.15 -5.76
C GLY A 339 15.67 4.44 -6.02
N ASP A 340 17.01 4.41 -6.01
CA ASP A 340 17.82 5.62 -6.20
C ASP A 340 17.63 6.23 -7.60
N GLY A 341 17.59 7.57 -7.67
CA GLY A 341 17.31 8.30 -8.90
C GLY A 341 15.80 8.38 -9.27
N PHE A 342 14.92 7.79 -8.47
CA PHE A 342 13.47 7.98 -8.59
C PHE A 342 12.95 8.92 -7.50
N ALA A 343 11.78 9.53 -7.76
CA ALA A 343 11.02 10.30 -6.77
C ALA A 343 9.55 9.89 -6.81
N ARG A 344 8.94 9.62 -5.64
CA ARG A 344 7.52 9.25 -5.55
C ARG A 344 6.66 10.49 -5.35
N ILE A 345 5.69 10.69 -6.24
CA ILE A 345 4.75 11.81 -6.18
C ILE A 345 3.34 11.32 -5.81
N ASN A 346 2.64 12.06 -4.94
CA ASN A 346 1.23 11.85 -4.69
C ASN A 346 0.39 12.62 -5.71
N ILE A 347 -0.48 11.89 -6.45
CA ILE A 347 -1.36 12.48 -7.47
C ILE A 347 -2.83 12.59 -7.01
N ALA A 348 -3.15 12.15 -5.79
CA ALA A 348 -4.50 12.22 -5.23
C ALA A 348 -4.80 13.63 -4.67
N THR A 349 -4.67 14.62 -5.52
CA THR A 349 -4.83 16.04 -5.23
C THR A 349 -5.59 16.73 -6.38
N PRO A 350 -6.27 17.86 -6.12
CA PRO A 350 -6.88 18.66 -7.19
C PRO A 350 -5.90 19.03 -8.30
N ARG A 351 -6.35 18.96 -9.55
CA ARG A 351 -5.54 19.26 -10.75
C ARG A 351 -4.75 20.58 -10.64
N ALA A 352 -5.33 21.60 -10.01
CA ALA A 352 -4.66 22.88 -9.83
C ALA A 352 -3.41 22.78 -8.96
N LEU A 353 -3.48 22.01 -7.86
CA LEU A 353 -2.33 21.75 -6.98
C LEU A 353 -1.31 20.84 -7.67
N LEU A 354 -1.77 19.81 -8.39
CA LEU A 354 -0.90 18.94 -9.18
C LEU A 354 -0.11 19.76 -10.21
N LYS A 355 -0.79 20.66 -10.92
CA LYS A 355 -0.15 21.56 -11.89
C LYS A 355 0.89 22.47 -11.23
N ASP A 356 0.57 23.08 -10.10
CA ASP A 356 1.54 23.91 -9.34
C ASP A 356 2.76 23.07 -8.93
N GLY A 357 2.55 21.83 -8.43
CA GLY A 357 3.64 20.92 -8.11
C GLY A 357 4.52 20.57 -9.30
N MET A 358 3.93 20.26 -10.44
CA MET A 358 4.67 19.93 -11.67
C MET A 358 5.45 21.13 -12.21
N GLU A 359 4.90 22.35 -12.16
CA GLU A 359 5.61 23.60 -12.53
C GLU A 359 6.81 23.87 -11.61
N ARG A 360 6.66 23.63 -10.31
CA ARG A 360 7.74 23.76 -9.33
C ARG A 360 8.87 22.76 -9.59
N ILE A 361 8.52 21.48 -9.89
CA ILE A 361 9.48 20.45 -10.27
C ILE A 361 10.24 20.87 -11.55
N ALA A 362 9.51 21.29 -12.58
CA ALA A 362 10.12 21.72 -13.85
C ALA A 362 11.04 22.93 -13.66
N SER A 363 10.64 23.90 -12.86
CA SER A 363 11.48 25.09 -12.54
C SER A 363 12.77 24.71 -11.81
N ALA A 364 12.70 23.76 -10.86
CA ALA A 364 13.86 23.32 -10.11
C ALA A 364 14.88 22.58 -11.00
N ILE A 365 14.40 21.70 -11.86
CA ILE A 365 15.23 20.86 -12.72
C ILE A 365 15.72 21.62 -13.95
N GLY A 366 14.87 22.49 -14.54
CA GLY A 366 15.25 23.30 -15.71
C GLY A 366 16.37 24.34 -15.44
N GLY A 367 16.73 24.52 -14.17
CA GLY A 367 17.87 25.35 -13.75
C GLY A 367 19.19 24.57 -13.57
N LEU A 368 19.23 23.26 -13.93
CA LEU A 368 20.45 22.45 -13.95
C LEU A 368 21.18 22.66 -15.27
#